data_a223ab983ab83e075a7f6154e210b46d
#
_entry.id   a223ab983ab83e075a7f6154e210b46d
#
_cell.length_a   1.000
_cell.length_b   1.000
_cell.length_c   1.000
_cell.angle_alpha   90.00
_cell.angle_beta   90.00
_cell.angle_gamma   90.00
#
_symmetry.space_group_name_H-M   'P 1'
#
loop_
_entity.id
_entity.type
_entity.pdbx_description
1 polymer ?
#
loop_
_entity_poly.entity_id
_entity_poly.type
_entity_poly.pdbx_seq_one_letter_code
_entity_poly.pdbx_strand_id
1 'polypeptide(L)'
;MNLISISAFEDNYIWVLVDDERRCVIVDPGESAPVLRAIEENGWQPEAILLTHHHNDHTGGVPELRTHFPHVVVYGPSEAQDKGVTQVVEEGEKILIREWEFSVFATPGHTLGHLCFYSKPYLFCGDTLFSGGCGRLFEGTPAQMYHSLQKINALPDDTVICCAHEYTLGNMKFAVSLLPEDRAIQDYYHKVKELRAKNQNTLPVILKNERQINLFLRTDDIDLISKINQETNLQQPEQRFAWLRSKKDNFR
;
A
#
# COMPACT_ATOMS: atom_id res chain seq x y z
N MET A 1 14.55 7.15 14.02
CA MET A 1 13.53 7.23 12.93
C MET A 1 12.33 6.42 13.36
N ASN A 2 11.14 7.03 13.41
CA ASN A 2 9.90 6.38 13.86
C ASN A 2 8.87 6.39 12.74
N LEU A 3 8.21 5.25 12.50
CA LEU A 3 7.06 5.13 11.61
C LEU A 3 5.77 5.27 12.43
N ILE A 4 4.90 6.17 12.01
CA ILE A 4 3.62 6.43 12.65
C ILE A 4 2.50 6.23 11.62
N SER A 5 1.39 5.63 12.05
CA SER A 5 0.14 5.57 11.27
C SER A 5 -0.89 6.51 11.88
N ILE A 6 -1.48 7.36 11.07
CA ILE A 6 -2.63 8.20 11.44
C ILE A 6 -3.85 7.61 10.75
N SER A 7 -4.88 7.25 11.52
CA SER A 7 -6.14 6.78 10.95
C SER A 7 -6.91 7.96 10.34
N ALA A 8 -7.45 7.76 9.16
CA ALA A 8 -8.25 8.72 8.41
C ALA A 8 -9.47 8.00 7.79
N PHE A 9 -10.56 8.72 7.56
CA PHE A 9 -11.81 8.16 7.06
C PHE A 9 -12.27 6.93 7.87
N GLU A 10 -12.77 5.90 7.17
CA GLU A 10 -13.22 4.65 7.81
C GLU A 10 -12.10 3.62 7.95
N ASP A 11 -11.17 3.57 6.98
CA ASP A 11 -10.16 2.51 6.87
C ASP A 11 -8.80 2.95 6.30
N ASN A 12 -8.60 4.25 6.04
CA ASN A 12 -7.33 4.75 5.50
C ASN A 12 -6.26 4.91 6.59
N TYR A 13 -5.02 4.73 6.19
CA TYR A 13 -3.83 5.10 6.96
C TYR A 13 -3.02 6.16 6.23
N ILE A 14 -2.77 7.27 6.90
CA ILE A 14 -1.77 8.26 6.52
C ILE A 14 -0.48 7.88 7.23
N TRP A 15 0.58 7.63 6.48
CA TRP A 15 1.87 7.24 7.06
C TRP A 15 2.75 8.46 7.29
N VAL A 16 3.47 8.46 8.40
CA VAL A 16 4.41 9.54 8.74
C VAL A 16 5.73 8.92 9.20
N LEU A 17 6.83 9.31 8.54
CA LEU A 17 8.18 9.06 9.03
C LEU A 17 8.64 10.29 9.81
N VAL A 18 9.13 10.07 11.03
CA VAL A 18 9.59 11.14 11.93
C VAL A 18 11.01 10.84 12.39
N ASP A 19 11.91 11.82 12.31
CA ASP A 19 13.27 11.73 12.87
C ASP A 19 13.35 12.22 14.32
N ASP A 20 14.56 12.16 14.88
CA ASP A 20 14.83 12.56 16.27
C ASP A 20 14.75 14.09 16.48
N GLU A 21 14.81 14.88 15.39
CA GLU A 21 14.62 16.34 15.39
C GLU A 21 13.16 16.75 15.14
N ARG A 22 12.22 15.78 15.13
CA ARG A 22 10.78 15.95 14.86
C ARG A 22 10.45 16.42 13.44
N ARG A 23 11.40 16.34 12.50
CA ARG A 23 11.10 16.55 11.09
C ARG A 23 10.33 15.34 10.55
N CYS A 24 9.41 15.56 9.64
CA CYS A 24 8.61 14.46 9.16
C CYS A 24 8.31 14.51 7.65
N VAL A 25 8.12 13.31 7.10
CA VAL A 25 7.61 13.09 5.74
C VAL A 25 6.24 12.42 5.87
N ILE A 26 5.25 12.98 5.20
CA ILE A 26 3.85 12.53 5.25
C ILE A 26 3.50 11.84 3.93
N VAL A 27 2.85 10.70 3.99
CA VAL A 27 2.48 9.93 2.80
C VAL A 27 0.97 9.80 2.72
N ASP A 28 0.41 10.15 1.57
CA ASP A 28 -1.00 10.05 1.21
C ASP A 28 -1.95 10.69 2.23
N PRO A 29 -1.81 11.99 2.54
CA PRO A 29 -2.69 12.69 3.47
C PRO A 29 -4.06 12.95 2.85
N GLY A 30 -4.95 11.94 2.83
CA GLY A 30 -6.31 12.07 2.32
C GLY A 30 -7.17 13.06 3.10
N GLU A 31 -6.90 13.20 4.42
CA GLU A 31 -7.50 14.21 5.30
C GLU A 31 -6.42 15.05 5.98
N SER A 32 -6.62 16.37 6.01
CA SER A 32 -5.70 17.29 6.67
C SER A 32 -5.88 17.32 8.20
N ALA A 33 -7.11 17.29 8.68
CA ALA A 33 -7.43 17.50 10.08
C ALA A 33 -6.72 16.53 11.05
N PRO A 34 -6.69 15.20 10.84
CA PRO A 34 -5.94 14.31 11.73
C PRO A 34 -4.43 14.52 11.66
N VAL A 35 -3.90 14.92 10.49
CA VAL A 35 -2.48 15.24 10.32
C VAL A 35 -2.10 16.51 11.07
N LEU A 36 -2.88 17.58 10.93
CA LEU A 36 -2.64 18.85 11.63
C LEU A 36 -2.66 18.67 13.14
N ARG A 37 -3.63 17.91 13.67
CA ARG A 37 -3.66 17.57 15.11
C ARG A 37 -2.39 16.84 15.55
N ALA A 38 -1.98 15.82 14.80
CA ALA A 38 -0.78 15.06 15.13
C ALA A 38 0.49 15.92 15.09
N ILE A 39 0.60 16.83 14.12
CA ILE A 39 1.71 17.79 14.02
C ILE A 39 1.74 18.70 15.26
N GLU A 40 0.60 19.29 15.65
CA GLU A 40 0.49 20.18 16.78
C GLU A 40 0.83 19.46 18.11
N GLU A 41 0.21 18.30 18.35
CA GLU A 41 0.40 17.52 19.58
C GLU A 41 1.84 17.04 19.78
N ASN A 42 2.55 16.72 18.69
CA ASN A 42 3.91 16.18 18.76
C ASN A 42 5.00 17.19 18.43
N GLY A 43 4.64 18.39 17.98
CA GLY A 43 5.58 19.43 17.56
C GLY A 43 6.38 19.00 16.31
N TRP A 44 5.75 18.29 15.37
CA TRP A 44 6.41 17.84 14.14
C TRP A 44 6.62 18.99 13.15
N GLN A 45 7.64 18.84 12.32
CA GLN A 45 8.01 19.81 11.28
C GLN A 45 7.94 19.10 9.92
N PRO A 46 6.86 19.32 9.14
CA PRO A 46 6.73 18.72 7.83
C PRO A 46 7.81 19.21 6.86
N GLU A 47 8.55 18.29 6.27
CA GLU A 47 9.57 18.56 5.24
C GLU A 47 9.05 18.27 3.84
N ALA A 48 8.26 17.22 3.68
CA ALA A 48 7.68 16.83 2.40
C ALA A 48 6.39 16.02 2.55
N ILE A 49 5.63 15.98 1.46
CA ILE A 49 4.50 15.07 1.26
C ILE A 49 4.84 14.17 0.06
N LEU A 50 4.56 12.88 0.19
CA LEU A 50 4.65 11.91 -0.91
C LEU A 50 3.23 11.45 -1.27
N LEU A 51 2.89 11.48 -2.55
CA LEU A 51 1.60 11.01 -3.07
C LEU A 51 1.84 9.80 -3.97
N THR A 52 1.14 8.70 -3.67
CA THR A 52 1.25 7.48 -4.47
C THR A 52 0.45 7.56 -5.76
N HIS A 53 -0.73 8.15 -5.73
CA HIS A 53 -1.63 8.29 -6.89
C HIS A 53 -2.66 9.40 -6.68
N HIS A 54 -3.58 9.59 -7.63
CA HIS A 54 -4.44 10.78 -7.70
C HIS A 54 -5.79 10.68 -6.95
N HIS A 55 -6.14 9.55 -6.32
CA HIS A 55 -7.44 9.42 -5.65
C HIS A 55 -7.58 10.37 -4.46
N ASN A 56 -8.80 10.86 -4.23
CA ASN A 56 -9.06 11.92 -3.26
C ASN A 56 -8.79 11.50 -1.82
N ASP A 57 -8.99 10.24 -1.49
CA ASP A 57 -8.72 9.68 -0.17
C ASP A 57 -7.21 9.52 0.15
N HIS A 58 -6.34 9.83 -0.83
CA HIS A 58 -4.88 9.95 -0.66
C HIS A 58 -4.39 11.40 -0.78
N THR A 59 -5.15 12.26 -1.45
CA THR A 59 -4.68 13.61 -1.82
C THR A 59 -5.49 14.74 -1.21
N GLY A 60 -6.69 14.46 -0.67
CA GLY A 60 -7.67 15.48 -0.26
C GLY A 60 -7.19 16.46 0.80
N GLY A 61 -6.27 16.05 1.67
CA GLY A 61 -5.69 16.91 2.70
C GLY A 61 -4.57 17.84 2.22
N VAL A 62 -4.00 17.59 1.03
CA VAL A 62 -2.83 18.34 0.51
C VAL A 62 -3.06 19.84 0.41
N PRO A 63 -4.19 20.35 -0.13
CA PRO A 63 -4.38 21.79 -0.28
C PRO A 63 -4.33 22.53 1.06
N GLU A 64 -4.96 21.99 2.10
CA GLU A 64 -4.98 22.61 3.42
C GLU A 64 -3.60 22.50 4.10
N LEU A 65 -2.94 21.35 4.04
CA LEU A 65 -1.59 21.16 4.56
C LEU A 65 -0.60 22.15 3.93
N ARG A 66 -0.68 22.39 2.62
CA ARG A 66 0.15 23.39 1.94
C ARG A 66 -0.18 24.83 2.34
N THR A 67 -1.40 25.11 2.76
CA THR A 67 -1.77 26.43 3.31
C THR A 67 -1.08 26.66 4.65
N HIS A 68 -1.02 25.64 5.51
CA HIS A 68 -0.33 25.72 6.80
C HIS A 68 1.21 25.66 6.66
N PHE A 69 1.71 24.87 5.68
CA PHE A 69 3.13 24.62 5.46
C PHE A 69 3.52 24.93 4.00
N PRO A 70 3.57 26.21 3.59
CA PRO A 70 3.77 26.57 2.18
C PRO A 70 5.16 26.21 1.61
N HIS A 71 6.12 25.91 2.47
CA HIS A 71 7.46 25.48 2.11
C HIS A 71 7.55 23.97 1.76
N VAL A 72 6.53 23.18 2.13
CA VAL A 72 6.54 21.73 1.94
C VAL A 72 6.49 21.38 0.45
N VAL A 73 7.44 20.56 0.01
CA VAL A 73 7.46 20.01 -1.34
C VAL A 73 6.54 18.79 -1.39
N VAL A 74 5.69 18.73 -2.42
CA VAL A 74 4.80 17.58 -2.66
C VAL A 74 5.33 16.80 -3.85
N TYR A 75 5.87 15.62 -3.59
CA TYR A 75 6.33 14.68 -4.61
C TYR A 75 5.22 13.71 -4.99
N GLY A 76 5.11 13.37 -6.25
CA GLY A 76 4.12 12.40 -6.70
C GLY A 76 4.13 12.20 -8.21
N PRO A 77 3.25 11.32 -8.73
CA PRO A 77 3.13 11.07 -10.16
C PRO A 77 2.52 12.25 -10.90
N SER A 78 2.73 12.29 -12.23
CA SER A 78 2.14 13.31 -13.11
C SER A 78 0.60 13.32 -13.08
N GLU A 79 -0.03 12.18 -12.85
CA GLU A 79 -1.50 12.06 -12.72
C GLU A 79 -2.07 12.81 -11.50
N ALA A 80 -1.24 13.15 -10.52
CA ALA A 80 -1.64 13.88 -9.31
C ALA A 80 -1.22 15.37 -9.32
N GLN A 81 -0.82 15.92 -10.47
CA GLN A 81 -0.42 17.33 -10.56
C GLN A 81 -1.55 18.30 -10.16
N ASP A 82 -2.78 18.03 -10.56
CA ASP A 82 -3.96 18.81 -10.16
C ASP A 82 -4.37 18.62 -8.69
N LYS A 83 -3.77 17.66 -7.99
CA LYS A 83 -3.95 17.37 -6.57
C LYS A 83 -2.93 18.06 -5.66
N GLY A 84 -2.03 18.84 -6.23
CA GLY A 84 -1.07 19.65 -5.48
C GLY A 84 0.38 19.16 -5.53
N VAL A 85 0.71 18.17 -6.38
CA VAL A 85 2.09 17.79 -6.66
C VAL A 85 2.86 19.00 -7.18
N THR A 86 3.98 19.32 -6.52
CA THR A 86 4.88 20.41 -6.91
C THR A 86 6.12 19.90 -7.61
N GLN A 87 6.49 18.66 -7.36
CA GLN A 87 7.59 17.98 -8.03
C GLN A 87 7.14 16.59 -8.50
N VAL A 88 6.98 16.45 -9.79
CA VAL A 88 6.69 15.15 -10.43
C VAL A 88 7.93 14.27 -10.35
N VAL A 89 7.71 13.00 -10.03
CA VAL A 89 8.75 11.97 -9.98
C VAL A 89 8.30 10.72 -10.74
N GLU A 90 9.27 9.95 -11.23
CA GLU A 90 9.05 8.81 -12.12
C GLU A 90 9.86 7.58 -11.67
N GLU A 91 9.61 6.44 -12.34
CA GLU A 91 10.33 5.16 -12.13
C GLU A 91 11.84 5.35 -12.11
N GLY A 92 12.49 4.80 -11.09
CA GLY A 92 13.94 4.77 -10.96
C GLY A 92 14.56 6.05 -10.38
N GLU A 93 13.79 7.10 -10.18
CA GLU A 93 14.28 8.29 -9.49
C GLU A 93 14.52 8.04 -8.01
N LYS A 94 15.38 8.88 -7.44
CA LYS A 94 15.64 8.94 -6.01
C LYS A 94 15.29 10.31 -5.48
N ILE A 95 14.50 10.35 -4.42
CA ILE A 95 14.17 11.56 -3.69
C ILE A 95 15.02 11.58 -2.42
N LEU A 96 15.78 12.64 -2.22
CA LEU A 96 16.52 12.86 -0.99
C LEU A 96 15.84 13.98 -0.18
N ILE A 97 15.27 13.63 0.96
CA ILE A 97 14.66 14.56 1.90
C ILE A 97 15.47 14.46 3.20
N ARG A 98 16.35 15.44 3.43
CA ARG A 98 17.32 15.36 4.52
C ARG A 98 18.17 14.09 4.43
N GLU A 99 18.04 13.18 5.38
CA GLU A 99 18.74 11.89 5.41
C GLU A 99 17.90 10.71 4.87
N TRP A 100 16.63 10.96 4.51
CA TRP A 100 15.78 9.91 3.91
C TRP A 100 16.00 9.86 2.40
N GLU A 101 16.47 8.73 1.93
CA GLU A 101 16.48 8.41 0.49
C GLU A 101 15.29 7.53 0.15
N PHE A 102 14.45 7.99 -0.76
CA PHE A 102 13.34 7.22 -1.31
C PHE A 102 13.63 6.82 -2.74
N SER A 103 13.63 5.52 -3.03
CA SER A 103 13.58 5.01 -4.40
C SER A 103 12.14 4.98 -4.89
N VAL A 104 11.91 5.46 -6.11
CA VAL A 104 10.58 5.54 -6.72
C VAL A 104 10.38 4.35 -7.65
N PHE A 105 9.27 3.62 -7.46
CA PHE A 105 8.84 2.52 -8.32
C PHE A 105 7.50 2.84 -8.96
N ALA A 106 7.40 2.84 -10.28
CA ALA A 106 6.12 2.85 -10.96
C ALA A 106 5.43 1.50 -10.79
N THR A 107 4.22 1.53 -10.28
CA THR A 107 3.40 0.35 -9.99
C THR A 107 2.00 0.50 -10.59
N PRO A 108 1.90 0.57 -11.94
CA PRO A 108 0.63 0.71 -12.63
C PRO A 108 -0.27 -0.50 -12.37
N GLY A 109 -1.58 -0.25 -12.29
CA GLY A 109 -2.59 -1.26 -12.07
C GLY A 109 -3.84 -0.67 -11.44
N HIS A 110 -3.75 -0.20 -10.21
CA HIS A 110 -4.85 0.50 -9.54
C HIS A 110 -5.19 1.81 -10.28
N THR A 111 -4.19 2.67 -10.45
CA THR A 111 -4.16 3.75 -11.44
C THR A 111 -3.03 3.52 -12.44
N LEU A 112 -2.98 4.27 -13.55
CA LEU A 112 -1.92 4.11 -14.54
C LEU A 112 -0.60 4.77 -14.11
N GLY A 113 -0.67 5.84 -13.35
CA GLY A 113 0.51 6.57 -12.87
C GLY A 113 0.93 6.22 -11.44
N HIS A 114 0.32 5.19 -10.82
CA HIS A 114 0.60 4.84 -9.42
C HIS A 114 2.10 4.63 -9.14
N LEU A 115 2.58 5.20 -8.03
CA LEU A 115 3.96 5.08 -7.55
C LEU A 115 4.00 4.43 -6.16
N CYS A 116 5.09 3.70 -5.90
CA CYS A 116 5.50 3.30 -4.56
C CYS A 116 6.80 4.00 -4.18
N PHE A 117 6.96 4.31 -2.90
CA PHE A 117 8.17 4.93 -2.35
C PHE A 117 8.85 3.99 -1.37
N TYR A 118 10.10 3.63 -1.65
CA TYR A 118 10.87 2.72 -0.80
C TYR A 118 12.03 3.45 -0.11
N SER A 119 11.97 3.54 1.21
CA SER A 119 13.06 4.00 2.07
C SER A 119 13.33 2.91 3.11
N LYS A 120 14.41 2.16 2.95
CA LYS A 120 14.69 0.95 3.74
C LYS A 120 14.51 1.19 5.24
N PRO A 121 13.74 0.33 5.94
CA PRO A 121 13.06 -0.88 5.45
C PRO A 121 11.62 -0.64 4.95
N TYR A 122 11.13 0.59 4.88
CA TYR A 122 9.72 0.95 4.66
C TYR A 122 9.37 1.06 3.18
N LEU A 123 8.26 0.42 2.77
CA LEU A 123 7.64 0.59 1.46
C LEU A 123 6.25 1.20 1.62
N PHE A 124 6.07 2.40 1.13
CA PHE A 124 4.78 3.08 1.01
C PHE A 124 4.19 2.73 -0.35
N CYS A 125 3.25 1.80 -0.36
CA CYS A 125 2.76 1.19 -1.60
C CYS A 125 1.32 1.59 -1.96
N GLY A 126 0.74 2.58 -1.26
CA GLY A 126 -0.61 3.06 -1.53
C GLY A 126 -1.58 1.90 -1.73
N ASP A 127 -2.19 1.86 -2.91
CA ASP A 127 -3.20 0.89 -3.31
C ASP A 127 -2.68 -0.18 -4.29
N THR A 128 -1.38 -0.44 -4.29
CA THR A 128 -0.81 -1.54 -5.08
C THR A 128 -0.87 -2.87 -4.32
N LEU A 129 -0.20 -2.98 -3.18
CA LEU A 129 -0.19 -4.18 -2.34
C LEU A 129 -0.92 -3.91 -1.03
N PHE A 130 -1.83 -4.78 -0.64
CA PHE A 130 -2.45 -4.81 0.67
C PHE A 130 -2.08 -6.07 1.43
N SER A 131 -2.21 -6.07 2.75
CA SER A 131 -2.05 -7.31 3.50
C SER A 131 -3.11 -8.34 3.08
N GLY A 132 -2.62 -9.48 2.62
CA GLY A 132 -3.43 -10.57 2.07
C GLY A 132 -4.12 -10.28 0.73
N GLY A 133 -3.79 -9.16 0.05
CA GLY A 133 -4.46 -8.76 -1.17
C GLY A 133 -3.69 -7.76 -2.03
N CYS A 134 -4.36 -7.20 -3.02
CA CYS A 134 -3.88 -6.11 -3.86
C CYS A 134 -5.02 -5.16 -4.25
N GLY A 135 -4.67 -4.00 -4.77
CA GLY A 135 -5.62 -2.99 -5.23
C GLY A 135 -6.56 -3.47 -6.34
N ARG A 136 -7.76 -2.89 -6.36
CA ARG A 136 -8.68 -3.04 -7.48
C ARG A 136 -8.12 -2.32 -8.71
N LEU A 137 -8.41 -2.86 -9.88
CA LEU A 137 -7.96 -2.29 -11.16
C LEU A 137 -9.01 -1.31 -11.66
N PHE A 138 -8.80 0.00 -11.44
CA PHE A 138 -9.70 1.01 -11.98
C PHE A 138 -9.26 1.48 -13.37
N GLU A 139 -7.96 1.55 -13.63
CA GLU A 139 -7.42 2.10 -14.88
C GLU A 139 -6.48 1.13 -15.59
N GLY A 140 -5.69 0.38 -14.83
CA GLY A 140 -4.71 -0.53 -15.42
C GLY A 140 -5.25 -1.93 -15.71
N THR A 141 -4.36 -2.78 -16.20
CA THR A 141 -4.64 -4.17 -16.57
C THR A 141 -4.13 -5.15 -15.50
N PRO A 142 -4.67 -6.39 -15.46
CA PRO A 142 -4.14 -7.44 -14.59
C PRO A 142 -2.64 -7.70 -14.81
N ALA A 143 -2.17 -7.66 -16.05
CA ALA A 143 -0.76 -7.85 -16.37
C ALA A 143 0.11 -6.74 -15.77
N GLN A 144 -0.32 -5.48 -15.86
CA GLN A 144 0.39 -4.35 -15.23
C GLN A 144 0.49 -4.52 -13.72
N MET A 145 -0.63 -4.79 -13.03
CA MET A 145 -0.62 -4.99 -11.58
C MET A 145 0.22 -6.20 -11.18
N TYR A 146 0.14 -7.30 -11.93
CA TYR A 146 0.99 -8.47 -11.68
C TYR A 146 2.47 -8.09 -11.70
N HIS A 147 2.94 -7.39 -12.74
CA HIS A 147 4.33 -6.95 -12.84
C HIS A 147 4.71 -5.95 -11.74
N SER A 148 3.79 -5.06 -11.36
CA SER A 148 3.97 -4.13 -10.24
C SER A 148 4.19 -4.89 -8.93
N LEU A 149 3.39 -5.93 -8.68
CA LEU A 149 3.56 -6.79 -7.51
C LEU A 149 4.87 -7.59 -7.56
N GLN A 150 5.34 -8.02 -8.73
CA GLN A 150 6.64 -8.70 -8.84
C GLN A 150 7.81 -7.77 -8.50
N LYS A 151 7.75 -6.47 -8.83
CA LYS A 151 8.75 -5.49 -8.37
C LYS A 151 8.80 -5.42 -6.84
N ILE A 152 7.64 -5.33 -6.18
CA ILE A 152 7.55 -5.32 -4.72
C ILE A 152 8.05 -6.66 -4.15
N ASN A 153 7.64 -7.77 -4.75
CA ASN A 153 8.03 -9.10 -4.32
C ASN A 153 9.54 -9.39 -4.45
N ALA A 154 10.28 -8.59 -5.20
CA ALA A 154 11.75 -8.70 -5.30
C ALA A 154 12.50 -7.96 -4.17
N LEU A 155 11.81 -7.17 -3.34
CA LEU A 155 12.40 -6.46 -2.21
C LEU A 155 12.84 -7.41 -1.09
N PRO A 156 13.71 -6.99 -0.15
CA PRO A 156 14.14 -7.80 0.98
C PRO A 156 12.98 -8.32 1.85
N ASP A 157 13.17 -9.47 2.47
CA ASP A 157 12.18 -10.14 3.35
C ASP A 157 11.72 -9.26 4.52
N ASP A 158 12.61 -8.42 5.04
CA ASP A 158 12.39 -7.50 6.16
C ASP A 158 11.70 -6.19 5.76
N THR A 159 11.30 -6.04 4.48
CA THR A 159 10.58 -4.86 4.02
C THR A 159 9.26 -4.72 4.78
N VAL A 160 9.06 -3.55 5.36
CA VAL A 160 7.84 -3.17 6.08
C VAL A 160 6.86 -2.55 5.10
N ILE A 161 5.74 -3.22 4.86
CA ILE A 161 4.70 -2.80 3.93
C ILE A 161 3.76 -1.83 4.63
N CYS A 162 3.72 -0.61 4.14
CA CYS A 162 2.88 0.48 4.60
C CYS A 162 1.83 0.78 3.52
N CYS A 163 0.82 -0.08 3.41
CA CYS A 163 -0.30 0.11 2.49
C CYS A 163 -1.36 1.05 3.09
N ALA A 164 -2.23 1.60 2.24
CA ALA A 164 -3.08 2.71 2.64
C ALA A 164 -4.37 2.31 3.35
N HIS A 165 -4.82 1.05 3.26
CA HIS A 165 -6.15 0.66 3.77
C HIS A 165 -6.14 -0.58 4.68
N GLU A 166 -7.03 -0.57 5.68
CA GLU A 166 -7.30 -1.68 6.60
C GLU A 166 -8.23 -2.74 5.97
N TYR A 167 -7.81 -3.29 4.83
CA TYR A 167 -8.59 -4.32 4.10
C TYR A 167 -8.23 -5.76 4.49
N THR A 168 -7.32 -5.94 5.42
CA THR A 168 -6.72 -7.24 5.77
C THR A 168 -7.75 -8.31 6.08
N LEU A 169 -8.76 -8.00 6.91
CA LEU A 169 -9.77 -8.99 7.29
C LEU A 169 -10.57 -9.51 6.07
N GLY A 170 -11.00 -8.59 5.19
CA GLY A 170 -11.73 -8.94 3.97
C GLY A 170 -10.87 -9.72 2.97
N ASN A 171 -9.58 -9.38 2.90
CA ASN A 171 -8.62 -10.10 2.04
C ASN A 171 -8.37 -11.51 2.55
N MET A 172 -8.19 -11.67 3.87
CA MET A 172 -7.97 -12.99 4.47
C MET A 172 -9.21 -13.89 4.42
N LYS A 173 -10.43 -13.33 4.52
CA LYS A 173 -11.66 -14.09 4.25
C LYS A 173 -11.65 -14.69 2.85
N PHE A 174 -11.24 -13.91 1.86
CA PHE A 174 -11.11 -14.38 0.49
C PHE A 174 -10.04 -15.47 0.36
N ALA A 175 -8.86 -15.27 0.95
CA ALA A 175 -7.77 -16.25 0.89
C ALA A 175 -8.20 -17.60 1.50
N VAL A 176 -8.82 -17.59 2.67
CA VAL A 176 -9.36 -18.79 3.33
C VAL A 176 -10.43 -19.49 2.47
N SER A 177 -11.26 -18.74 1.76
CA SER A 177 -12.30 -19.33 0.89
C SER A 177 -11.72 -20.14 -0.29
N LEU A 178 -10.52 -19.79 -0.73
CA LEU A 178 -9.82 -20.51 -1.83
C LEU A 178 -8.94 -21.63 -1.31
N LEU A 179 -8.17 -21.41 -0.24
CA LEU A 179 -7.25 -22.38 0.35
C LEU A 179 -7.55 -22.61 1.85
N PRO A 180 -8.67 -23.27 2.17
CA PRO A 180 -9.11 -23.47 3.57
C PRO A 180 -8.17 -24.36 4.39
N GLU A 181 -7.34 -25.18 3.76
CA GLU A 181 -6.39 -26.08 4.45
C GLU A 181 -4.98 -25.47 4.62
N ASP A 182 -4.73 -24.27 4.07
CA ASP A 182 -3.44 -23.58 4.21
C ASP A 182 -3.30 -23.03 5.63
N ARG A 183 -2.40 -23.61 6.41
CA ARG A 183 -2.19 -23.24 7.82
C ARG A 183 -1.75 -21.79 8.01
N ALA A 184 -0.84 -21.30 7.17
CA ALA A 184 -0.35 -19.92 7.28
C ALA A 184 -1.49 -18.91 7.08
N ILE A 185 -2.35 -19.16 6.10
CA ILE A 185 -3.53 -18.35 5.82
C ILE A 185 -4.52 -18.43 6.99
N GLN A 186 -4.80 -19.63 7.52
CA GLN A 186 -5.73 -19.82 8.64
C GLN A 186 -5.24 -19.12 9.91
N ASP A 187 -3.97 -19.33 10.28
CA ASP A 187 -3.40 -18.76 11.50
C ASP A 187 -3.41 -17.22 11.42
N TYR A 188 -3.04 -16.67 10.27
CA TYR A 188 -3.05 -15.23 10.07
C TYR A 188 -4.48 -14.66 10.05
N TYR A 189 -5.42 -15.34 9.43
CA TYR A 189 -6.83 -14.95 9.46
C TYR A 189 -7.39 -14.90 10.90
N HIS A 190 -7.08 -15.90 11.74
CA HIS A 190 -7.50 -15.89 13.14
C HIS A 190 -6.89 -14.72 13.91
N LYS A 191 -5.59 -14.47 13.75
CA LYS A 191 -4.91 -13.31 14.34
C LYS A 191 -5.57 -11.99 13.92
N VAL A 192 -5.84 -11.81 12.63
CA VAL A 192 -6.49 -10.61 12.10
C VAL A 192 -7.90 -10.42 12.67
N LYS A 193 -8.68 -11.50 12.78
CA LYS A 193 -10.01 -11.45 13.42
C LYS A 193 -9.94 -10.96 14.87
N GLU A 194 -8.98 -11.46 15.64
CA GLU A 194 -8.78 -11.04 17.02
C GLU A 194 -8.39 -9.57 17.15
N LEU A 195 -7.48 -9.10 16.28
CA LEU A 195 -7.08 -7.70 16.25
C LEU A 195 -8.28 -6.80 15.90
N ARG A 196 -8.99 -7.13 14.82
CA ARG A 196 -10.12 -6.30 14.36
C ARG A 196 -11.32 -6.35 15.33
N ALA A 197 -11.54 -7.45 16.05
CA ALA A 197 -12.53 -7.50 17.11
C ALA A 197 -12.25 -6.55 18.29
N LYS A 198 -10.96 -6.17 18.45
CA LYS A 198 -10.50 -5.20 19.45
C LYS A 198 -10.27 -3.80 18.87
N ASN A 199 -10.69 -3.54 17.63
CA ASN A 199 -10.41 -2.32 16.87
C ASN A 199 -8.91 -1.98 16.77
N GLN A 200 -8.05 -3.00 16.79
CA GLN A 200 -6.60 -2.82 16.61
C GLN A 200 -6.20 -2.91 15.13
N ASN A 201 -5.21 -2.11 14.75
CA ASN A 201 -4.66 -2.09 13.41
C ASN A 201 -3.96 -3.40 13.07
N THR A 202 -4.06 -3.84 11.82
CA THR A 202 -3.32 -5.00 11.31
C THR A 202 -2.04 -4.59 10.58
N LEU A 203 -1.86 -3.33 10.30
CA LEU A 203 -0.73 -2.73 9.58
C LEU A 203 0.21 -1.96 10.53
N PRO A 204 1.51 -1.83 10.17
CA PRO A 204 2.16 -2.36 8.98
C PRO A 204 2.44 -3.86 9.06
N VAL A 205 2.77 -4.47 7.93
CA VAL A 205 3.12 -5.90 7.84
C VAL A 205 4.50 -6.09 7.19
N ILE A 206 5.07 -7.29 7.31
CA ILE A 206 6.39 -7.59 6.74
C ILE A 206 6.22 -8.42 5.47
N LEU A 207 6.95 -8.07 4.42
CA LEU A 207 6.86 -8.71 3.10
C LEU A 207 7.07 -10.24 3.17
N LYS A 208 7.97 -10.71 4.03
CA LYS A 208 8.14 -12.14 4.27
C LYS A 208 6.84 -12.85 4.66
N ASN A 209 6.01 -12.21 5.49
CA ASN A 209 4.72 -12.77 5.88
C ASN A 209 3.72 -12.73 4.71
N GLU A 210 3.70 -11.62 3.96
CA GLU A 210 2.85 -11.50 2.78
C GLU A 210 3.13 -12.59 1.75
N ARG A 211 4.38 -12.96 1.51
CA ARG A 211 4.73 -14.09 0.64
C ARG A 211 4.13 -15.43 1.08
N GLN A 212 3.79 -15.58 2.36
CA GLN A 212 3.20 -16.80 2.88
C GLN A 212 1.67 -16.81 2.80
N ILE A 213 1.02 -15.63 2.88
CA ILE A 213 -0.44 -15.56 3.06
C ILE A 213 -1.17 -14.86 1.92
N ASN A 214 -0.48 -14.07 1.11
CA ASN A 214 -1.08 -13.27 0.05
C ASN A 214 -1.12 -14.06 -1.27
N LEU A 215 -2.30 -14.48 -1.69
CA LEU A 215 -2.49 -15.30 -2.90
C LEU A 215 -2.03 -14.57 -4.18
N PHE A 216 -2.08 -13.24 -4.20
CA PHE A 216 -1.65 -12.43 -5.35
C PHE A 216 -0.12 -12.41 -5.52
N LEU A 217 0.65 -12.74 -4.47
CA LEU A 217 2.09 -12.97 -4.54
C LEU A 217 2.45 -14.46 -4.77
N ARG A 218 1.47 -15.37 -4.66
CA ARG A 218 1.64 -16.83 -4.69
C ARG A 218 1.05 -17.45 -5.96
N THR A 219 1.04 -16.75 -7.06
CA THR A 219 0.41 -17.24 -8.31
C THR A 219 1.04 -18.52 -8.88
N ASP A 220 2.24 -18.91 -8.43
CA ASP A 220 2.92 -20.16 -8.78
C ASP A 220 2.81 -21.24 -7.68
N ASP A 221 2.04 -21.01 -6.64
CA ASP A 221 1.79 -21.97 -5.57
C ASP A 221 1.00 -23.17 -6.10
N ILE A 222 1.45 -24.38 -5.73
CA ILE A 222 0.89 -25.61 -6.29
C ILE A 222 -0.55 -25.87 -5.85
N ASP A 223 -0.89 -25.52 -4.61
CA ASP A 223 -2.24 -25.71 -4.07
C ASP A 223 -3.20 -24.70 -4.71
N LEU A 224 -2.75 -23.47 -4.92
CA LEU A 224 -3.52 -22.45 -5.64
C LEU A 224 -3.73 -22.84 -7.10
N ILE A 225 -2.70 -23.33 -7.79
CA ILE A 225 -2.81 -23.84 -9.17
C ILE A 225 -3.81 -25.02 -9.22
N SER A 226 -3.72 -25.96 -8.29
CA SER A 226 -4.65 -27.08 -8.18
C SER A 226 -6.09 -26.61 -7.99
N LYS A 227 -6.30 -25.60 -7.15
CA LYS A 227 -7.61 -24.98 -6.95
C LYS A 227 -8.15 -24.31 -8.21
N ILE A 228 -7.33 -23.53 -8.89
CA ILE A 228 -7.70 -22.87 -10.15
C ILE A 228 -8.06 -23.89 -11.22
N ASN A 229 -7.30 -24.99 -11.33
CA ASN A 229 -7.50 -26.05 -12.32
C ASN A 229 -8.82 -26.82 -12.13
N GLN A 230 -9.50 -26.70 -10.99
CA GLN A 230 -10.86 -27.22 -10.83
C GLN A 230 -11.90 -26.45 -11.65
N GLU A 231 -11.63 -25.21 -11.99
CA GLU A 231 -12.56 -24.35 -12.74
C GLU A 231 -12.06 -24.03 -14.17
N THR A 232 -10.73 -23.91 -14.33
CA THR A 232 -10.11 -23.47 -15.58
C THR A 232 -8.65 -23.92 -15.65
N ASN A 233 -8.06 -23.95 -16.86
CA ASN A 233 -6.68 -24.38 -17.07
C ASN A 233 -5.80 -23.20 -17.48
N LEU A 234 -5.24 -22.46 -16.50
CA LEU A 234 -4.42 -21.27 -16.72
C LEU A 234 -2.94 -21.59 -16.54
N GLN A 235 -2.18 -21.48 -17.63
CA GLN A 235 -0.77 -21.88 -17.65
C GLN A 235 0.19 -20.79 -17.15
N GLN A 236 -0.18 -19.52 -17.30
CA GLN A 236 0.70 -18.39 -16.97
C GLN A 236 0.34 -17.75 -15.63
N PRO A 237 1.33 -17.33 -14.81
CA PRO A 237 1.09 -16.65 -13.53
C PRO A 237 0.20 -15.41 -13.65
N GLU A 238 0.39 -14.62 -14.72
CA GLU A 238 -0.45 -13.42 -14.99
C GLU A 238 -1.92 -13.78 -15.22
N GLN A 239 -2.20 -14.90 -15.88
CA GLN A 239 -3.57 -15.36 -16.09
C GLN A 239 -4.20 -15.80 -14.77
N ARG A 240 -3.43 -16.48 -13.91
CA ARG A 240 -3.88 -16.86 -12.56
C ARG A 240 -4.12 -15.62 -11.67
N PHE A 241 -3.25 -14.62 -11.77
CA PHE A 241 -3.46 -13.33 -11.13
C PHE A 241 -4.77 -12.68 -11.60
N ALA A 242 -5.01 -12.61 -12.90
CA ALA A 242 -6.23 -12.03 -13.47
C ALA A 242 -7.49 -12.76 -12.98
N TRP A 243 -7.44 -14.09 -12.89
CA TRP A 243 -8.51 -14.92 -12.35
C TRP A 243 -8.76 -14.59 -10.87
N LEU A 244 -7.70 -14.54 -10.04
CA LEU A 244 -7.79 -14.16 -8.62
C LEU A 244 -8.43 -12.79 -8.44
N ARG A 245 -8.00 -11.81 -9.23
CA ARG A 245 -8.54 -10.45 -9.12
C ARG A 245 -10.02 -10.41 -9.48
N SER A 246 -10.41 -11.07 -10.56
CA SER A 246 -11.82 -11.21 -10.94
C SER A 246 -12.67 -11.92 -9.87
N LYS A 247 -12.14 -12.99 -9.27
CA LYS A 247 -12.83 -13.69 -8.17
C LYS A 247 -12.99 -12.78 -6.95
N LYS A 248 -11.94 -12.05 -6.57
CA LYS A 248 -11.97 -11.12 -5.43
C LYS A 248 -12.94 -9.95 -5.65
N ASP A 249 -13.04 -9.43 -6.87
CA ASP A 249 -13.96 -8.34 -7.20
C ASP A 249 -15.43 -8.73 -7.07
N ASN A 250 -15.73 -10.02 -7.23
CA ASN A 250 -17.08 -10.60 -7.08
C ASN A 250 -17.30 -11.29 -5.71
N PHE A 251 -16.31 -11.30 -4.82
CA PHE A 251 -16.40 -11.90 -3.50
C PHE A 251 -17.12 -10.98 -2.52
N ARG A 252 -18.14 -11.51 -1.80
CA ARG A 252 -18.98 -10.80 -0.82
C ARG A 252 -18.79 -11.32 0.60
#